data_db9bc59edbc70ec3950f654860792301
#
_entry.id   db9bc59edbc70ec3950f654860792301
#
_cell.length_a   1.000
_cell.length_b   1.000
_cell.length_c   1.000
_cell.angle_alpha   90.00
_cell.angle_beta   90.00
_cell.angle_gamma   90.00
#
_symmetry.space_group_name_H-M   'P 1'
#
loop_
_entity.id
_entity.type
_entity.pdbx_description
1 polymer ?
#
loop_
_entity_poly.entity_id
_entity_poly.type
_entity_poly.pdbx_seq_one_letter_code
_entity_poly.pdbx_strand_id
1 'polypeptide(L)'
;MSVFSPLALTQTLPFLPLAQGDIDYEVARRGEPDLFAKVLAEPATKVILVKDGKVAVPHGQGAIADYVNVKMRLAQLPGAYVAAELESHPSALAIFLGSYGGRLGEHVVAVDVTHVQPNDTTITAATARSGGADDAFTEVPAHESQENAKSLLESAATRFDWVDLRGFAPHASAREAGQATSAISLSMWHARQRHCPTCGS
;
A
#
# COMPACT_ATOMS: atom_id res chain seq x y z
N MET A 1 4.57 -42.76 13.11
CA MET A 1 4.90 -42.81 11.68
C MET A 1 5.06 -41.37 11.18
N SER A 2 6.24 -41.04 10.66
CA SER A 2 6.47 -39.68 10.10
C SER A 2 5.63 -39.51 8.83
N VAL A 3 4.77 -38.52 8.82
CA VAL A 3 3.88 -38.17 7.71
C VAL A 3 4.66 -37.49 6.56
N PHE A 4 5.92 -37.15 6.80
CA PHE A 4 6.75 -36.45 5.83
C PHE A 4 7.70 -37.40 5.11
N SER A 5 7.79 -37.26 3.79
CA SER A 5 8.81 -37.98 3.00
C SER A 5 10.20 -37.62 3.50
N PRO A 6 11.13 -38.62 3.61
CA PRO A 6 12.54 -38.35 3.93
C PRO A 6 13.18 -37.29 3.02
N LEU A 7 12.70 -37.15 1.78
CA LEU A 7 13.14 -36.13 0.84
C LEU A 7 12.73 -34.70 1.27
N ALA A 8 11.65 -34.56 2.02
CA ALA A 8 11.23 -33.25 2.54
C ALA A 8 12.19 -32.69 3.62
N LEU A 9 12.95 -33.57 4.27
CA LEU A 9 13.93 -33.19 5.30
C LEU A 9 15.31 -32.86 4.73
N THR A 10 15.59 -33.26 3.49
CA THR A 10 16.92 -33.10 2.86
C THR A 10 16.99 -32.00 1.83
N GLN A 11 15.85 -31.44 1.43
CA GLN A 11 15.79 -30.37 0.41
C GLN A 11 15.18 -29.08 0.99
N THR A 12 15.73 -28.58 2.06
CA THR A 12 15.59 -27.15 2.34
C THR A 12 16.44 -26.42 1.31
N LEU A 13 15.80 -25.88 0.27
CA LEU A 13 16.44 -24.88 -0.56
C LEU A 13 16.77 -23.69 0.35
N PRO A 14 18.05 -23.46 0.69
CA PRO A 14 18.41 -22.46 1.69
C PRO A 14 18.07 -21.03 1.24
N PHE A 15 17.80 -20.85 -0.06
CA PHE A 15 17.49 -19.56 -0.65
C PHE A 15 16.40 -19.68 -1.71
N LEU A 16 15.16 -19.60 -1.28
CA LEU A 16 14.07 -19.31 -2.20
C LEU A 16 14.06 -17.80 -2.47
N PRO A 17 14.20 -17.35 -3.72
CA PRO A 17 14.33 -15.91 -4.05
C PRO A 17 13.20 -15.03 -3.50
N LEU A 18 12.02 -15.60 -3.31
CA LEU A 18 10.84 -14.89 -2.81
C LEU A 18 10.47 -15.27 -1.37
N ALA A 19 11.22 -16.17 -0.73
CA ALA A 19 11.06 -16.50 0.68
C ALA A 19 11.83 -15.49 1.53
N GLN A 20 11.20 -15.00 2.59
CA GLN A 20 11.79 -14.02 3.48
C GLN A 20 12.12 -14.69 4.79
N GLY A 21 13.43 -14.74 5.10
CA GLY A 21 13.91 -15.34 6.34
C GLY A 21 13.85 -14.42 7.56
N ASP A 22 13.59 -13.11 7.36
CA ASP A 22 13.63 -12.10 8.40
C ASP A 22 12.27 -11.48 8.74
N ILE A 23 11.18 -12.11 8.29
CA ILE A 23 9.81 -11.67 8.58
C ILE A 23 9.27 -12.33 9.84
N ASP A 24 8.64 -11.55 10.71
CA ASP A 24 7.68 -12.02 11.72
C ASP A 24 6.27 -11.62 11.26
N TYR A 25 5.43 -12.62 11.03
CA TYR A 25 4.04 -12.39 10.60
C TYR A 25 3.15 -11.86 11.70
N GLU A 26 3.61 -11.78 12.92
CA GLU A 26 2.89 -11.30 14.12
C GLU A 26 1.45 -11.86 14.22
N VAL A 27 1.33 -13.16 14.09
CA VAL A 27 0.04 -13.87 13.98
C VAL A 27 -0.88 -13.55 15.15
N ALA A 28 -0.33 -13.41 16.36
CA ALA A 28 -1.11 -13.10 17.55
C ALA A 28 -1.79 -11.71 17.48
N ARG A 29 -1.15 -10.73 16.82
CA ARG A 29 -1.68 -9.37 16.70
C ARG A 29 -2.74 -9.23 15.62
N ARG A 30 -2.82 -10.16 14.67
CA ARG A 30 -3.75 -10.06 13.53
C ARG A 30 -5.23 -10.05 13.93
N GLY A 31 -5.56 -10.51 15.13
CA GLY A 31 -6.90 -10.45 15.69
C GLY A 31 -7.22 -9.15 16.45
N GLU A 32 -6.28 -8.20 16.57
CA GLU A 32 -6.53 -6.94 17.24
C GLU A 32 -7.44 -6.04 16.40
N PRO A 33 -8.55 -5.50 16.97
CA PRO A 33 -9.49 -4.67 16.21
C PRO A 33 -8.85 -3.37 15.70
N ASP A 34 -7.87 -2.82 16.46
CA ASP A 34 -7.21 -1.54 16.13
C ASP A 34 -5.83 -1.72 15.53
N LEU A 35 -5.54 -2.86 14.94
CA LEU A 35 -4.22 -3.20 14.43
C LEU A 35 -3.66 -2.13 13.49
N PHE A 36 -4.43 -1.73 12.49
CA PHE A 36 -3.96 -0.76 11.50
C PHE A 36 -3.74 0.62 12.10
N ALA A 37 -4.63 1.08 12.98
CA ALA A 37 -4.46 2.37 13.65
C ALA A 37 -3.17 2.40 14.48
N LYS A 38 -2.87 1.33 15.21
CA LYS A 38 -1.65 1.21 16.01
C LYS A 38 -0.40 1.14 15.15
N VAL A 39 -0.40 0.23 14.16
CA VAL A 39 0.77 -0.02 13.30
C VAL A 39 1.10 1.20 12.46
N LEU A 40 0.11 1.86 11.85
CA LEU A 40 0.35 3.04 11.02
C LEU A 40 0.80 4.27 11.81
N ALA A 41 0.48 4.35 13.11
CA ALA A 41 0.97 5.40 13.99
C ALA A 41 2.45 5.23 14.38
N GLU A 42 3.02 4.04 14.22
CA GLU A 42 4.42 3.78 14.56
C GLU A 42 5.36 4.44 13.53
N PRO A 43 6.36 5.24 13.98
CA PRO A 43 7.24 5.99 13.06
C PRO A 43 8.06 5.11 12.11
N ALA A 44 8.35 3.87 12.51
CA ALA A 44 9.12 2.92 11.71
C ALA A 44 8.29 2.21 10.64
N THR A 45 6.95 2.35 10.68
CA THR A 45 6.07 1.67 9.73
C THR A 45 6.24 2.21 8.32
N LYS A 46 6.38 1.28 7.38
CA LYS A 46 6.46 1.53 5.94
C LYS A 46 5.19 1.05 5.26
N VAL A 47 4.70 1.88 4.36
CA VAL A 47 3.58 1.51 3.50
C VAL A 47 4.08 1.35 2.07
N ILE A 48 3.74 0.23 1.45
CA ILE A 48 3.98 -0.05 0.03
C ILE A 48 2.64 -0.08 -0.70
N LEU A 49 2.63 0.38 -1.94
CA LEU A 49 1.40 0.45 -2.73
C LEU A 49 1.33 -0.66 -3.77
N VAL A 50 0.13 -1.19 -3.95
CA VAL A 50 -0.22 -2.16 -4.99
C VAL A 50 -1.34 -1.59 -5.86
N LYS A 51 -1.29 -1.84 -7.16
CA LYS A 51 -2.34 -1.49 -8.10
C LYS A 51 -2.35 -2.49 -9.25
N ASP A 52 -3.50 -3.07 -9.55
CA ASP A 52 -3.69 -3.99 -10.68
C ASP A 52 -2.63 -5.12 -10.74
N GLY A 53 -2.25 -5.67 -9.57
CA GLY A 53 -1.24 -6.72 -9.46
C GLY A 53 0.20 -6.26 -9.70
N LYS A 54 0.46 -4.95 -9.61
CA LYS A 54 1.78 -4.31 -9.72
C LYS A 54 2.14 -3.60 -8.42
N VAL A 55 3.42 -3.42 -8.16
CA VAL A 55 3.93 -2.63 -7.05
C VAL A 55 4.41 -1.26 -7.51
N ALA A 56 4.28 -0.27 -6.64
CA ALA A 56 4.81 1.06 -6.86
C ALA A 56 6.33 1.08 -6.67
N VAL A 57 7.02 1.69 -7.63
CA VAL A 57 8.44 2.01 -7.55
C VAL A 57 8.62 3.52 -7.73
N PRO A 58 9.72 4.12 -7.25
CA PRO A 58 10.00 5.53 -7.52
C PRO A 58 9.96 5.83 -9.02
N HIS A 59 9.45 7.02 -9.36
CA HIS A 59 9.33 7.43 -10.75
C HIS A 59 10.68 7.37 -11.49
N GLY A 60 10.64 6.86 -12.71
CA GLY A 60 11.84 6.64 -13.55
C GLY A 60 12.45 5.25 -13.42
N GLN A 61 12.07 4.44 -12.43
CA GLN A 61 12.59 3.07 -12.31
C GLN A 61 11.81 2.05 -13.17
N GLY A 62 10.54 2.31 -13.45
CA GLY A 62 9.69 1.41 -14.24
C GLY A 62 9.94 1.47 -15.75
N ALA A 63 10.65 2.49 -16.24
CA ALA A 63 10.89 2.73 -17.68
C ALA A 63 12.26 2.25 -18.18
N ILE A 64 13.02 1.53 -17.35
CA ILE A 64 14.40 1.17 -17.71
C ILE A 64 14.41 -0.02 -18.64
N ALA A 65 14.95 0.18 -19.85
CA ALA A 65 15.09 -0.85 -20.88
C ALA A 65 16.25 -1.81 -20.61
N ASP A 66 17.23 -1.41 -19.82
CA ASP A 66 18.39 -2.23 -19.47
C ASP A 66 18.31 -2.71 -18.02
N TYR A 67 17.87 -3.95 -17.87
CA TYR A 67 17.64 -4.58 -16.57
C TYR A 67 18.88 -5.21 -15.94
N VAL A 68 20.02 -5.21 -16.61
CA VAL A 68 21.17 -6.04 -16.19
C VAL A 68 21.84 -5.54 -14.91
N ASN A 69 21.78 -4.24 -14.63
CA ASN A 69 22.49 -3.62 -13.49
C ASN A 69 21.61 -2.73 -12.60
N VAL A 70 20.30 -2.70 -12.79
CA VAL A 70 19.41 -1.80 -12.06
C VAL A 70 18.91 -2.48 -10.80
N LYS A 71 19.18 -1.86 -9.66
CA LYS A 71 18.54 -2.22 -8.38
C LYS A 71 17.26 -1.42 -8.25
N MET A 72 16.13 -2.08 -8.45
CA MET A 72 14.83 -1.51 -8.17
C MET A 72 14.55 -1.52 -6.67
N ARG A 73 13.78 -0.55 -6.19
CA ARG A 73 13.30 -0.47 -4.82
C ARG A 73 11.80 -0.23 -4.80
N LEU A 74 11.13 -0.72 -3.77
CA LEU A 74 9.75 -0.35 -3.52
C LEU A 74 9.65 1.14 -3.16
N ALA A 75 8.63 1.81 -3.67
CA ALA A 75 8.24 3.10 -3.15
C ALA A 75 7.65 2.89 -1.75
N GLN A 76 8.27 3.48 -0.75
CA GLN A 76 7.86 3.35 0.65
C GLN A 76 7.36 4.69 1.16
N LEU A 77 6.17 4.66 1.75
CA LEU A 77 5.55 5.82 2.38
C LEU A 77 5.54 5.64 3.90
N PRO A 78 5.72 6.71 4.68
CA PRO A 78 5.51 6.64 6.12
C PRO A 78 4.07 6.29 6.47
N GLY A 79 3.84 5.43 7.47
CA GLY A 79 2.52 5.00 7.91
C GLY A 79 1.58 6.16 8.24
N ALA A 80 2.09 7.17 8.93
CA ALA A 80 1.30 8.32 9.35
C ALA A 80 0.68 9.12 8.19
N TYR A 81 1.32 9.17 7.02
CA TYR A 81 0.75 9.86 5.85
C TYR A 81 -0.41 9.10 5.22
N VAL A 82 -0.43 7.78 5.39
CA VAL A 82 -1.45 6.92 4.78
C VAL A 82 -2.62 6.69 5.71
N ALA A 83 -2.42 6.79 7.03
CA ALA A 83 -3.45 6.51 8.03
C ALA A 83 -4.73 7.34 7.81
N ALA A 84 -4.61 8.66 7.69
CA ALA A 84 -5.74 9.56 7.46
C ALA A 84 -6.41 9.34 6.09
N GLU A 85 -5.63 8.95 5.11
CA GLU A 85 -6.13 8.69 3.75
C GLU A 85 -6.94 7.40 3.66
N LEU A 86 -6.58 6.37 4.42
CA LEU A 86 -7.34 5.12 4.47
C LEU A 86 -8.76 5.32 5.04
N GLU A 87 -8.93 6.24 5.99
CA GLU A 87 -10.25 6.59 6.51
C GLU A 87 -11.13 7.25 5.45
N SER A 88 -10.52 8.07 4.59
CA SER A 88 -11.21 8.77 3.50
C SER A 88 -11.48 7.89 2.28
N HIS A 89 -10.76 6.77 2.13
CA HIS A 89 -10.84 5.88 0.97
C HIS A 89 -11.17 4.44 1.39
N PRO A 90 -12.42 4.14 1.75
CA PRO A 90 -12.81 2.80 2.19
C PRO A 90 -12.69 1.73 1.09
N SER A 91 -12.50 2.13 -0.17
CA SER A 91 -12.21 1.22 -1.29
C SER A 91 -10.75 0.76 -1.35
N ALA A 92 -9.84 1.42 -0.62
CA ALA A 92 -8.47 0.98 -0.49
C ALA A 92 -8.39 -0.23 0.45
N LEU A 93 -7.68 -1.27 0.04
CA LEU A 93 -7.48 -2.47 0.85
C LEU A 93 -6.13 -2.40 1.56
N ALA A 94 -6.14 -2.29 2.88
CA ALA A 94 -4.93 -2.37 3.70
C ALA A 94 -4.63 -3.82 4.10
N ILE A 95 -3.37 -4.24 3.95
CA ILE A 95 -2.89 -5.59 4.23
C ILE A 95 -1.67 -5.51 5.13
N PHE A 96 -1.74 -6.03 6.34
CA PHE A 96 -0.61 -6.11 7.25
C PHE A 96 0.30 -7.27 6.85
N LEU A 97 1.52 -6.99 6.42
CA LEU A 97 2.47 -8.02 6.01
C LEU A 97 3.20 -8.63 7.21
N GLY A 98 3.52 -7.84 8.22
CA GLY A 98 4.27 -8.23 9.41
C GLY A 98 5.40 -7.26 9.72
N SER A 99 6.34 -7.67 10.58
CA SER A 99 7.55 -6.91 10.90
C SER A 99 8.80 -7.55 10.29
N TYR A 100 9.77 -6.73 9.96
CA TYR A 100 11.01 -7.12 9.31
C TYR A 100 12.21 -6.57 10.08
N GLY A 101 13.28 -7.36 10.21
CA GLY A 101 14.50 -6.91 10.88
C GLY A 101 14.57 -7.22 12.37
N GLY A 102 13.77 -8.15 12.87
CA GLY A 102 13.82 -8.65 14.25
C GLY A 102 13.25 -7.65 15.28
N ARG A 103 13.81 -7.64 16.49
CA ARG A 103 13.26 -6.91 17.66
C ARG A 103 13.05 -5.39 17.49
N LEU A 104 13.81 -4.77 16.61
CA LEU A 104 13.68 -3.35 16.24
C LEU A 104 13.13 -3.23 14.83
N GLY A 105 12.41 -4.25 14.40
CA GLY A 105 11.89 -4.36 13.05
C GLY A 105 10.91 -3.25 12.69
N GLU A 106 10.89 -2.94 11.42
CA GLU A 106 9.89 -2.05 10.84
C GLU A 106 8.65 -2.84 10.41
N HIS A 107 7.49 -2.36 10.77
CA HIS A 107 6.24 -2.90 10.25
C HIS A 107 6.05 -2.52 8.79
N VAL A 108 5.46 -3.43 8.02
CA VAL A 108 5.14 -3.18 6.62
C VAL A 108 3.66 -3.44 6.38
N VAL A 109 2.99 -2.43 5.84
CA VAL A 109 1.60 -2.49 5.40
C VAL A 109 1.58 -2.32 3.89
N ALA A 110 0.89 -3.19 3.17
CA ALA A 110 0.58 -2.98 1.77
C ALA A 110 -0.80 -2.34 1.64
N VAL A 111 -0.95 -1.39 0.72
CA VAL A 111 -2.24 -0.77 0.40
C VAL A 111 -2.51 -0.94 -1.08
N ASP A 112 -3.60 -1.64 -1.38
CA ASP A 112 -4.09 -1.78 -2.75
C ASP A 112 -5.00 -0.60 -3.09
N VAL A 113 -4.56 0.17 -4.08
CA VAL A 113 -5.25 1.37 -4.57
C VAL A 113 -5.98 1.13 -5.90
N THR A 114 -6.15 -0.12 -6.32
CA THR A 114 -6.79 -0.48 -7.60
C THR A 114 -8.18 0.15 -7.74
N HIS A 115 -8.94 0.22 -6.66
CA HIS A 115 -10.32 0.71 -6.64
C HIS A 115 -10.48 2.11 -6.03
N VAL A 116 -9.37 2.79 -5.75
CA VAL A 116 -9.42 4.18 -5.28
C VAL A 116 -9.82 5.08 -6.44
N GLN A 117 -10.98 5.74 -6.30
CA GLN A 117 -11.46 6.74 -7.24
C GLN A 117 -11.12 8.12 -6.71
N PRO A 118 -10.87 9.11 -7.58
CA PRO A 118 -10.84 10.49 -7.16
C PRO A 118 -12.16 10.82 -6.48
N ASN A 119 -12.10 11.28 -5.24
CA ASN A 119 -13.30 11.75 -4.57
C ASN A 119 -13.74 13.02 -5.30
N ASP A 120 -14.83 12.94 -6.05
CA ASP A 120 -15.63 14.09 -6.43
C ASP A 120 -16.27 14.64 -5.14
N THR A 121 -15.44 15.23 -4.29
CA THR A 121 -15.92 16.04 -3.21
C THR A 121 -16.41 17.34 -3.83
N THR A 122 -17.56 17.24 -4.47
CA THR A 122 -18.43 18.38 -4.65
C THR A 122 -18.79 18.81 -3.23
N ILE A 123 -18.02 19.75 -2.68
CA ILE A 123 -18.41 20.46 -1.48
C ILE A 123 -19.68 21.19 -1.88
N THR A 124 -20.82 20.58 -1.58
CA THR A 124 -22.09 21.26 -1.59
C THR A 124 -21.97 22.32 -0.50
N ALA A 125 -21.54 23.50 -0.89
CA ALA A 125 -21.61 24.67 -0.04
C ALA A 125 -23.08 24.82 0.34
N ALA A 126 -23.38 24.41 1.57
CA ALA A 126 -24.67 24.67 2.18
C ALA A 126 -24.87 26.18 2.16
N THR A 127 -25.73 26.63 1.27
CA THR A 127 -26.20 28.00 1.16
C THR A 127 -26.91 28.36 2.46
N ALA A 128 -26.19 28.93 3.41
CA ALA A 128 -26.78 29.65 4.51
C ALA A 128 -27.27 30.97 3.94
N ARG A 129 -28.56 31.03 3.60
CA ARG A 129 -29.26 32.29 3.38
C ARG A 129 -29.47 32.96 4.73
N SER A 130 -28.78 34.05 4.98
CA SER A 130 -29.28 35.10 5.85
C SER A 130 -29.03 36.43 5.15
N GLY A 131 -30.12 37.15 4.91
CA GLY A 131 -30.11 38.42 4.22
C GLY A 131 -29.58 39.54 5.09
N GLY A 132 -29.24 40.67 4.43
CA GLY A 132 -29.02 41.98 5.08
C GLY A 132 -27.95 42.80 4.34
N ALA A 133 -28.44 43.66 3.52
CA ALA A 133 -28.01 45.04 3.13
C ALA A 133 -26.55 45.50 3.26
N ASP A 134 -26.08 46.04 2.12
CA ASP A 134 -25.23 47.22 1.92
C ASP A 134 -23.90 47.35 2.69
N ASP A 135 -22.80 47.22 1.98
CA ASP A 135 -21.88 48.34 1.74
C ASP A 135 -20.77 47.91 0.72
N ALA A 136 -20.58 48.81 -0.21
CA ALA A 136 -19.57 48.74 -1.26
C ALA A 136 -18.18 48.99 -0.67
N PHE A 137 -17.22 48.04 -0.83
CA PHE A 137 -15.80 48.40 -0.88
C PHE A 137 -14.98 47.33 -1.62
N THR A 138 -14.48 47.76 -2.77
CA THR A 138 -13.24 47.36 -3.47
C THR A 138 -12.82 45.87 -3.44
N GLU A 139 -13.06 45.22 -4.57
CA GLU A 139 -12.48 43.96 -4.95
C GLU A 139 -10.96 44.06 -5.11
N VAL A 140 -10.25 43.27 -4.31
CA VAL A 140 -8.91 42.83 -4.65
C VAL A 140 -9.06 41.37 -5.08
N PRO A 141 -8.73 40.99 -6.32
CA PRO A 141 -8.82 39.61 -6.72
C PRO A 141 -7.65 38.83 -6.09
N ALA A 142 -7.89 38.19 -4.95
CA ALA A 142 -7.04 37.10 -4.48
C ALA A 142 -7.33 35.91 -5.38
N HIS A 143 -6.63 35.77 -6.46
CA HIS A 143 -6.44 34.51 -7.16
C HIS A 143 -5.57 33.61 -6.29
N GLU A 144 -6.12 33.05 -5.24
CA GLU A 144 -5.63 31.81 -4.68
C GLU A 144 -6.38 30.69 -5.37
N SER A 145 -5.75 30.16 -6.40
CA SER A 145 -6.08 28.87 -6.96
C SER A 145 -5.98 27.84 -5.85
N GLN A 146 -7.08 27.54 -5.19
CA GLN A 146 -7.23 26.29 -4.46
C GLN A 146 -7.22 25.19 -5.54
N GLU A 147 -6.02 24.80 -5.99
CA GLU A 147 -5.83 23.48 -6.55
C GLU A 147 -6.32 22.50 -5.49
N ASN A 148 -7.44 21.86 -5.78
CA ASN A 148 -7.95 20.73 -5.01
C ASN A 148 -6.78 19.75 -4.89
N ALA A 149 -6.09 19.78 -3.75
CA ALA A 149 -4.94 18.93 -3.50
C ALA A 149 -5.45 17.48 -3.52
N LYS A 150 -5.23 16.81 -4.66
CA LYS A 150 -5.56 15.39 -4.80
C LYS A 150 -4.91 14.65 -3.66
N SER A 151 -5.65 13.74 -3.05
CA SER A 151 -5.15 12.85 -2.01
C SER A 151 -3.91 12.10 -2.49
N LEU A 152 -3.06 11.67 -1.57
CA LEU A 152 -1.86 10.91 -1.90
C LEU A 152 -2.23 9.59 -2.59
N LEU A 153 -3.27 8.89 -2.13
CA LEU A 153 -3.72 7.65 -2.75
C LEU A 153 -4.31 7.87 -4.13
N GLU A 154 -5.07 8.94 -4.34
CA GLU A 154 -5.60 9.31 -5.67
C GLU A 154 -4.47 9.69 -6.64
N SER A 155 -3.46 10.42 -6.16
CA SER A 155 -2.33 10.84 -6.97
C SER A 155 -1.28 9.74 -7.19
N ALA A 156 -1.35 8.62 -6.47
CA ALA A 156 -0.39 7.53 -6.55
C ALA A 156 -0.21 7.00 -7.97
N ALA A 157 -1.29 6.95 -8.75
CA ALA A 157 -1.25 6.46 -10.14
C ALA A 157 -0.29 7.25 -11.03
N THR A 158 -0.09 8.53 -10.76
CA THR A 158 0.78 9.44 -11.54
C THR A 158 2.11 9.74 -10.87
N ARG A 159 2.24 9.51 -9.56
CA ARG A 159 3.46 9.80 -8.79
C ARG A 159 4.47 8.68 -8.81
N PHE A 160 4.04 7.45 -9.09
CA PHE A 160 4.87 6.25 -9.06
C PHE A 160 4.81 5.53 -10.40
N ASP A 161 5.88 4.82 -10.71
CA ASP A 161 5.85 3.81 -11.77
C ASP A 161 5.33 2.49 -11.20
N TRP A 162 4.66 1.70 -12.03
CA TRP A 162 4.02 0.46 -11.62
C TRP A 162 4.64 -0.71 -12.35
N VAL A 163 5.27 -1.60 -11.60
CA VAL A 163 6.03 -2.73 -12.14
C VAL A 163 5.42 -4.04 -11.65
N ASP A 164 5.26 -5.00 -12.56
CA ASP A 164 4.82 -6.33 -12.20
C ASP A 164 5.93 -7.11 -11.46
N LEU A 165 5.55 -8.22 -10.82
CA LEU A 165 6.49 -9.00 -10.01
C LEU A 165 7.65 -9.57 -10.84
N ARG A 166 7.43 -9.91 -12.11
CA ARG A 166 8.46 -10.48 -12.98
C ARG A 166 9.51 -9.43 -13.38
N GLY A 167 9.05 -8.19 -13.58
CA GLY A 167 9.95 -7.07 -13.86
C GLY A 167 10.65 -6.56 -12.60
N PHE A 168 10.03 -6.67 -11.42
CA PHE A 168 10.57 -6.14 -10.18
C PHE A 168 11.51 -7.10 -9.44
N ALA A 169 11.07 -8.34 -9.19
CA ALA A 169 11.76 -9.25 -8.27
C ALA A 169 13.22 -9.58 -8.65
N PRO A 170 13.59 -9.76 -9.92
CA PRO A 170 14.98 -10.02 -10.30
C PRO A 170 15.94 -8.87 -10.00
N HIS A 171 15.42 -7.65 -9.85
CA HIS A 171 16.21 -6.43 -9.70
C HIS A 171 16.12 -5.83 -8.28
N ALA A 172 15.31 -6.42 -7.41
CA ALA A 172 15.10 -5.98 -6.04
C ALA A 172 15.92 -6.78 -5.03
N SER A 173 16.02 -6.27 -3.80
CA SER A 173 16.52 -7.07 -2.68
C SER A 173 15.58 -8.24 -2.39
N ALA A 174 16.09 -9.35 -1.83
CA ALA A 174 15.26 -10.50 -1.46
C ALA A 174 14.10 -10.10 -0.52
N ARG A 175 14.35 -9.18 0.41
CA ARG A 175 13.34 -8.62 1.32
C ARG A 175 12.23 -7.92 0.54
N GLU A 176 12.57 -6.97 -0.32
CA GLU A 176 11.59 -6.21 -1.10
C GLU A 176 10.86 -7.08 -2.12
N ALA A 177 11.56 -8.03 -2.74
CA ALA A 177 10.94 -9.01 -3.64
C ALA A 177 9.88 -9.86 -2.91
N GLY A 178 10.18 -10.29 -1.69
CA GLY A 178 9.23 -11.01 -0.86
C GLY A 178 8.07 -10.14 -0.37
N GLN A 179 8.31 -8.89 0.02
CA GLN A 179 7.25 -7.93 0.36
C GLN A 179 6.30 -7.72 -0.82
N ALA A 180 6.85 -7.49 -2.01
CA ALA A 180 6.09 -7.35 -3.25
C ALA A 180 5.26 -8.60 -3.55
N THR A 181 5.86 -9.78 -3.40
CA THR A 181 5.17 -11.06 -3.64
C THR A 181 4.00 -11.24 -2.69
N SER A 182 4.20 -11.02 -1.39
CA SER A 182 3.15 -11.13 -0.38
C SER A 182 2.04 -10.12 -0.62
N ALA A 183 2.39 -8.86 -0.88
CA ALA A 183 1.44 -7.80 -1.14
C ALA A 183 0.55 -8.09 -2.36
N ILE A 184 1.16 -8.41 -3.50
CA ILE A 184 0.44 -8.72 -4.74
C ILE A 184 -0.44 -9.97 -4.56
N SER A 185 0.11 -11.04 -3.97
CA SER A 185 -0.62 -12.30 -3.82
C SER A 185 -1.84 -12.13 -2.93
N LEU A 186 -1.72 -11.42 -1.80
CA LEU A 186 -2.82 -11.16 -0.88
C LEU A 186 -3.84 -10.20 -1.49
N SER A 187 -3.41 -9.15 -2.19
CA SER A 187 -4.30 -8.25 -2.92
C SER A 187 -5.13 -9.01 -3.96
N MET A 188 -4.47 -9.82 -4.79
CA MET A 188 -5.16 -10.64 -5.81
C MET A 188 -6.08 -11.68 -5.19
N TRP A 189 -5.71 -12.24 -4.03
CA TRP A 189 -6.56 -13.18 -3.31
C TRP A 189 -7.83 -12.49 -2.82
N HIS A 190 -7.71 -11.33 -2.17
CA HIS A 190 -8.86 -10.54 -1.72
C HIS A 190 -9.77 -10.10 -2.88
N ALA A 191 -9.20 -9.72 -4.01
CA ALA A 191 -9.98 -9.33 -5.18
C ALA A 191 -10.84 -10.47 -5.76
N ARG A 192 -10.37 -11.72 -5.62
CA ARG A 192 -11.05 -12.91 -6.16
C ARG A 192 -11.91 -13.62 -5.16
N GLN A 193 -11.52 -13.63 -3.89
CA GLN A 193 -12.19 -14.35 -2.82
C GLN A 193 -13.26 -13.46 -2.18
N ARG A 194 -14.46 -13.47 -2.76
CA ARG A 194 -15.58 -12.65 -2.29
C ARG A 194 -16.52 -13.38 -1.36
N HIS A 195 -16.35 -14.69 -1.22
CA HIS A 195 -17.20 -15.54 -0.40
C HIS A 195 -16.34 -16.44 0.48
N CYS A 196 -16.81 -16.71 1.68
CA CYS A 196 -16.18 -17.68 2.56
C CYS A 196 -16.18 -19.06 1.89
N PRO A 197 -15.03 -19.76 1.76
CA PRO A 197 -14.98 -21.08 1.13
C PRO A 197 -15.72 -22.15 1.95
N THR A 198 -16.02 -21.89 3.22
CA THR A 198 -16.69 -22.85 4.12
C THR A 198 -18.20 -22.65 4.14
N CYS A 199 -18.69 -21.42 4.15
CA CYS A 199 -20.13 -21.14 4.29
C CYS A 199 -20.75 -20.42 3.09
N GLY A 200 -19.97 -19.95 2.13
CA GLY A 200 -20.45 -19.30 0.91
C GLY A 200 -20.98 -17.86 1.11
N SER A 201 -20.88 -17.31 2.33
CA SER A 201 -21.34 -15.95 2.64
C SER A 201 -20.29 -14.88 2.32
#